data_ced05e58a0989571ba030b400e8cb9f6
#
_entry.id   ced05e58a0989571ba030b400e8cb9f6
#
_cell.length_a   1.000
_cell.length_b   1.000
_cell.length_c   1.000
_cell.angle_alpha   90.00
_cell.angle_beta   90.00
_cell.angle_gamma   90.00
#
_symmetry.space_group_name_H-M   'P 1'
#
loop_
_entity.id
_entity.type
_entity.pdbx_description
1 polymer ?
#
loop_
_entity_poly.entity_id
_entity_poly.type
_entity_poly.pdbx_seq_one_letter_code
_entity_poly.pdbx_strand_id
1 'polypeptide(L)'
;WEYPGSSAAGVASSANDRKNFTLLLQALREGLDSLTAQDGKPRMLAVALGGDPWHIRNLDVKAIGALCDQVNLMTYDLQAEGIASHHTPLYGASESYPQSVDLAVRSYVEAGIPRSKIMIGAAFYGRSFTLKQSTSQPVWSPATGTGKSLSYDRLKAVLANAQTGFDEQAKAPYATDGTTFWTYDDPVSIHHKGAYALENGL
;
A
#
# COMPACT_ATOMS: atom_id res chain seq x y z
N TRP A 1 10.32 -11.47 -1.37
CA TRP A 1 10.77 -10.65 -2.51
C TRP A 1 9.66 -9.66 -2.89
N GLU A 2 9.77 -8.42 -2.42
CA GLU A 2 8.67 -7.45 -2.47
C GLU A 2 8.63 -6.65 -3.79
N TYR A 3 9.77 -6.33 -4.37
CA TYR A 3 9.87 -5.43 -5.53
C TYR A 3 10.70 -6.02 -6.67
N PRO A 4 10.25 -7.11 -7.34
CA PRO A 4 10.96 -7.65 -8.51
C PRO A 4 11.15 -6.58 -9.59
N GLY A 5 12.34 -6.51 -10.18
CA GLY A 5 12.67 -5.55 -11.24
C GLY A 5 12.82 -4.09 -10.78
N SER A 6 12.89 -3.84 -9.46
CA SER A 6 13.08 -2.51 -8.90
C SER A 6 14.16 -2.51 -7.83
N SER A 7 14.97 -1.45 -7.80
CA SER A 7 15.92 -1.19 -6.71
C SER A 7 15.27 -0.48 -5.51
N ALA A 8 13.96 -0.31 -5.48
CA ALA A 8 13.24 0.12 -4.30
C ALA A 8 13.60 -0.77 -3.10
N ALA A 9 13.60 -0.24 -1.92
CA ALA A 9 14.04 -0.93 -0.70
C ALA A 9 15.54 -1.32 -0.66
N GLY A 10 16.39 -0.77 -1.54
CA GLY A 10 17.85 -0.98 -1.51
C GLY A 10 18.31 -2.37 -1.96
N VAL A 11 17.47 -3.13 -2.65
CA VAL A 11 17.81 -4.46 -3.19
C VAL A 11 18.30 -4.32 -4.64
N ALA A 12 19.27 -5.14 -5.03
CA ALA A 12 19.69 -5.20 -6.41
C ALA A 12 18.55 -5.72 -7.30
N SER A 13 18.32 -5.09 -8.45
CA SER A 13 17.32 -5.52 -9.43
C SER A 13 17.95 -6.00 -10.72
N SER A 14 17.22 -6.86 -11.44
CA SER A 14 17.62 -7.45 -12.71
C SER A 14 16.48 -7.40 -13.71
N ALA A 15 16.81 -7.29 -15.00
CA ALA A 15 15.83 -7.41 -16.09
C ALA A 15 15.14 -8.79 -16.12
N ASN A 16 15.74 -9.81 -15.49
CA ASN A 16 15.18 -11.15 -15.40
C ASN A 16 14.23 -11.35 -14.21
N ASP A 17 14.09 -10.38 -13.30
CA ASP A 17 13.35 -10.52 -12.05
C ASP A 17 11.88 -10.88 -12.29
N ARG A 18 11.23 -10.30 -13.28
CA ARG A 18 9.87 -10.66 -13.67
C ARG A 18 9.73 -12.16 -13.92
N LYS A 19 10.62 -12.72 -14.72
CA LYS A 19 10.65 -14.16 -15.03
C LYS A 19 11.03 -14.99 -13.81
N ASN A 20 12.08 -14.59 -13.10
CA ASN A 20 12.60 -15.31 -11.95
C ASN A 20 11.59 -15.36 -10.80
N PHE A 21 10.86 -14.27 -10.59
CA PHE A 21 9.80 -14.22 -9.58
C PHE A 21 8.66 -15.21 -9.91
N THR A 22 8.23 -15.25 -11.18
CA THR A 22 7.22 -16.22 -11.63
C THR A 22 7.71 -17.67 -11.45
N LEU A 23 8.97 -17.98 -11.83
CA LEU A 23 9.55 -19.31 -11.64
C LEU A 23 9.67 -19.71 -10.17
N LEU A 24 10.00 -18.75 -9.29
CA LEU A 24 10.02 -18.98 -7.84
C LEU A 24 8.62 -19.35 -7.32
N LEU A 25 7.60 -18.59 -7.70
CA LEU A 25 6.22 -18.86 -7.27
C LEU A 25 5.72 -20.22 -7.81
N GLN A 26 6.07 -20.56 -9.04
CA GLN A 26 5.75 -21.87 -9.62
C GLN A 26 6.39 -23.00 -8.82
N ALA A 27 7.69 -22.93 -8.54
CA ALA A 27 8.38 -23.96 -7.76
C ALA A 27 7.81 -24.09 -6.33
N LEU A 28 7.44 -22.98 -5.70
CA LEU A 28 6.80 -22.98 -4.39
C LEU A 28 5.41 -23.63 -4.45
N ARG A 29 4.59 -23.32 -5.48
CA ARG A 29 3.27 -23.91 -5.65
C ARG A 29 3.37 -25.43 -5.86
N GLU A 30 4.25 -25.89 -6.74
CA GLU A 30 4.49 -27.31 -6.99
C GLU A 30 4.92 -28.08 -5.72
N GLY A 31 5.82 -27.47 -4.94
CA GLY A 31 6.25 -28.04 -3.65
C GLY A 31 5.12 -28.11 -2.62
N LEU A 32 4.31 -27.05 -2.49
CA LEU A 32 3.17 -27.01 -1.59
C LEU A 32 2.08 -28.01 -2.00
N ASP A 33 1.81 -28.17 -3.29
CA ASP A 33 0.83 -29.12 -3.81
C ASP A 33 1.31 -30.57 -3.58
N SER A 34 2.60 -30.85 -3.77
CA SER A 34 3.19 -32.15 -3.47
C SER A 34 3.04 -32.53 -1.99
N LEU A 35 3.28 -31.57 -1.08
CA LEU A 35 3.09 -31.80 0.35
C LEU A 35 1.60 -31.99 0.71
N THR A 36 0.71 -31.25 0.06
CA THR A 36 -0.74 -31.40 0.24
C THR A 36 -1.22 -32.78 -0.22
N ALA A 37 -0.68 -33.28 -1.33
CA ALA A 37 -0.98 -34.61 -1.82
C ALA A 37 -0.52 -35.74 -0.87
N GLN A 38 0.55 -35.51 -0.09
CA GLN A 38 1.09 -36.49 0.86
C GLN A 38 0.26 -36.59 2.16
N ASP A 39 -0.19 -35.46 2.71
CA ASP A 39 -0.81 -35.43 4.05
C ASP A 39 -2.26 -34.89 4.07
N GLY A 40 -2.80 -34.50 2.90
CA GLY A 40 -4.16 -33.96 2.76
C GLY A 40 -4.38 -32.57 3.35
N LYS A 41 -3.33 -31.88 3.82
CA LYS A 41 -3.45 -30.56 4.43
C LYS A 41 -3.29 -29.45 3.39
N PRO A 42 -4.33 -28.61 3.13
CA PRO A 42 -4.22 -27.52 2.19
C PRO A 42 -3.17 -26.50 2.65
N ARG A 43 -2.43 -25.96 1.69
CA ARG A 43 -1.36 -24.96 1.92
C ARG A 43 -1.57 -23.76 1.02
N MET A 44 -1.56 -22.60 1.62
CA MET A 44 -1.70 -21.34 0.91
C MET A 44 -0.33 -20.80 0.46
N LEU A 45 -0.32 -20.23 -0.74
CA LEU A 45 0.77 -19.41 -1.25
C LEU A 45 0.28 -17.96 -1.34
N ALA A 46 0.89 -17.06 -0.59
CA ALA A 46 0.59 -15.65 -0.61
C ALA A 46 1.80 -14.82 -1.03
N VAL A 47 1.54 -13.68 -1.66
CA VAL A 47 2.56 -12.69 -2.02
C VAL A 47 2.20 -11.32 -1.46
N ALA A 48 3.20 -10.48 -1.16
CA ALA A 48 3.05 -9.06 -0.90
C ALA A 48 3.58 -8.29 -2.11
N LEU A 49 2.76 -7.40 -2.68
CA LEU A 49 3.09 -6.61 -3.87
C LEU A 49 2.96 -5.12 -3.58
N GLY A 50 3.76 -4.29 -4.27
CA GLY A 50 3.70 -2.83 -4.12
C GLY A 50 2.33 -2.28 -4.48
N GLY A 51 1.80 -1.37 -3.65
CA GLY A 51 0.50 -0.72 -3.87
C GLY A 51 0.52 0.31 -5.01
N ASP A 52 1.68 0.78 -5.44
CA ASP A 52 1.77 1.70 -6.56
C ASP A 52 1.71 0.94 -7.90
N PRO A 53 0.77 1.30 -8.81
CA PRO A 53 0.55 0.59 -10.08
C PRO A 53 1.78 0.49 -11.00
N TRP A 54 2.78 1.35 -10.87
CA TRP A 54 3.97 1.27 -11.71
C TRP A 54 4.76 -0.04 -11.50
N HIS A 55 4.61 -0.72 -10.35
CA HIS A 55 5.23 -2.02 -10.09
C HIS A 55 4.68 -3.14 -10.97
N ILE A 56 3.44 -3.02 -11.44
CA ILE A 56 2.74 -4.04 -12.26
C ILE A 56 3.53 -4.39 -13.51
N ARG A 57 4.20 -3.43 -14.14
CA ARG A 57 5.02 -3.66 -15.35
C ARG A 57 6.16 -4.66 -15.15
N ASN A 58 6.62 -4.81 -13.91
CA ASN A 58 7.71 -5.70 -13.53
C ASN A 58 7.22 -7.10 -13.11
N LEU A 59 5.92 -7.37 -13.25
CA LEU A 59 5.28 -8.60 -12.79
C LEU A 59 4.58 -9.34 -13.94
N ASP A 60 4.57 -10.66 -13.88
CA ASP A 60 3.61 -11.47 -14.65
C ASP A 60 2.35 -11.66 -13.80
N VAL A 61 1.49 -10.64 -13.82
CA VAL A 61 0.33 -10.55 -12.93
C VAL A 61 -0.65 -11.70 -13.15
N LYS A 62 -0.82 -12.15 -14.39
CA LYS A 62 -1.71 -13.29 -14.69
C LYS A 62 -1.18 -14.59 -14.10
N ALA A 63 0.13 -14.84 -14.20
CA ALA A 63 0.74 -16.00 -13.59
C ALA A 63 0.64 -15.95 -12.06
N ILE A 64 0.87 -14.77 -11.44
CA ILE A 64 0.69 -14.57 -9.99
C ILE A 64 -0.75 -14.90 -9.59
N GLY A 65 -1.74 -14.37 -10.31
CA GLY A 65 -3.15 -14.64 -10.05
C GLY A 65 -3.54 -16.11 -10.16
N ALA A 66 -2.86 -16.87 -11.01
CA ALA A 66 -3.07 -18.32 -11.15
C ALA A 66 -2.39 -19.14 -10.05
N LEU A 67 -1.14 -18.78 -9.68
CA LEU A 67 -0.30 -19.54 -8.76
C LEU A 67 -0.58 -19.25 -7.28
N CYS A 68 -0.94 -18.02 -6.94
CA CYS A 68 -1.13 -17.60 -5.55
C CYS A 68 -2.59 -17.71 -5.13
N ASP A 69 -2.80 -18.09 -3.87
CA ASP A 69 -4.11 -18.09 -3.22
C ASP A 69 -4.50 -16.70 -2.75
N GLN A 70 -3.50 -15.87 -2.38
CA GLN A 70 -3.72 -14.53 -1.82
C GLN A 70 -2.65 -13.54 -2.32
N VAL A 71 -3.08 -12.33 -2.62
CA VAL A 71 -2.25 -11.21 -3.04
C VAL A 71 -2.46 -10.04 -2.09
N ASN A 72 -1.46 -9.77 -1.25
CA ASN A 72 -1.48 -8.66 -0.29
C ASN A 72 -0.92 -7.42 -0.96
N LEU A 73 -1.74 -6.41 -1.21
CA LEU A 73 -1.28 -5.15 -1.75
C LEU A 73 -0.79 -4.24 -0.61
N MET A 74 0.45 -3.81 -0.68
CA MET A 74 1.05 -2.86 0.26
C MET A 74 0.54 -1.45 -0.07
N THR A 75 -0.75 -1.17 0.22
CA THR A 75 -1.46 0.07 -0.08
C THR A 75 -1.16 1.17 0.93
N TYR A 76 0.12 1.37 1.19
CA TYR A 76 0.70 2.40 2.04
C TYR A 76 2.05 2.85 1.47
N ASP A 77 2.62 3.94 2.02
CA ASP A 77 3.79 4.62 1.47
C ASP A 77 3.55 5.16 0.03
N LEU A 78 2.30 5.54 -0.26
CA LEU A 78 1.83 6.04 -1.55
C LEU A 78 1.98 7.57 -1.70
N GLN A 79 2.61 8.24 -0.74
CA GLN A 79 2.75 9.69 -0.72
C GLN A 79 3.56 10.22 -1.90
N ALA A 80 3.18 11.41 -2.37
CA ALA A 80 3.92 12.14 -3.38
C ALA A 80 5.17 12.81 -2.79
N GLU A 81 6.21 12.97 -3.61
CA GLU A 81 7.44 13.64 -3.23
C GLU A 81 7.27 15.17 -3.26
N GLY A 82 7.84 15.87 -2.28
CA GLY A 82 7.83 17.33 -2.23
C GLY A 82 6.51 17.99 -1.78
N ILE A 83 5.52 17.19 -1.40
CA ILE A 83 4.18 17.64 -1.05
C ILE A 83 3.69 16.89 0.20
N ALA A 84 3.02 17.58 1.11
CA ALA A 84 2.34 16.98 2.25
C ALA A 84 1.08 16.22 1.76
N SER A 85 1.24 14.95 1.44
CA SER A 85 0.19 14.10 0.88
C SER A 85 -0.07 12.86 1.75
N HIS A 86 -1.22 12.25 1.56
CA HIS A 86 -1.56 11.02 2.28
C HIS A 86 -0.71 9.84 1.83
N HIS A 87 -0.19 9.04 2.77
CA HIS A 87 0.58 7.85 2.45
C HIS A 87 -0.27 6.59 2.26
N THR A 88 -1.54 6.62 2.68
CA THR A 88 -2.45 5.48 2.57
C THR A 88 -3.91 5.94 2.34
N PRO A 89 -4.16 6.81 1.33
CA PRO A 89 -5.50 7.29 1.04
C PRO A 89 -6.36 6.19 0.42
N LEU A 90 -7.66 6.15 0.77
CA LEU A 90 -8.58 5.22 0.12
C LEU A 90 -8.83 5.61 -1.34
N TYR A 91 -9.02 6.89 -1.60
CA TYR A 91 -9.23 7.45 -2.95
C TYR A 91 -8.18 8.49 -3.30
N GLY A 92 -7.85 8.59 -4.59
CA GLY A 92 -6.96 9.62 -5.10
C GLY A 92 -7.55 11.03 -4.96
N ALA A 93 -6.69 11.99 -4.68
CA ALA A 93 -7.12 13.37 -4.48
C ALA A 93 -7.43 14.10 -5.80
N SER A 94 -6.75 13.75 -6.87
CA SER A 94 -6.92 14.34 -8.20
C SER A 94 -6.25 13.47 -9.26
N GLU A 95 -6.40 13.84 -10.54
CA GLU A 95 -5.66 13.21 -11.64
C GLU A 95 -4.14 13.35 -11.50
N SER A 96 -3.66 14.43 -10.87
CA SER A 96 -2.23 14.65 -10.61
C SER A 96 -1.70 13.83 -9.44
N TYR A 97 -2.57 13.40 -8.51
CA TYR A 97 -2.24 12.60 -7.33
C TYR A 97 -3.23 11.44 -7.17
N PRO A 98 -3.21 10.48 -8.11
CA PRO A 98 -4.19 9.39 -8.14
C PRO A 98 -3.86 8.24 -7.19
N GLN A 99 -2.63 8.19 -6.65
CA GLN A 99 -2.17 7.09 -5.81
C GLN A 99 -3.10 6.88 -4.63
N SER A 100 -3.62 5.67 -4.52
CA SER A 100 -4.64 5.29 -3.52
C SER A 100 -4.83 3.79 -3.46
N VAL A 101 -5.51 3.33 -2.42
CA VAL A 101 -5.97 1.95 -2.30
C VAL A 101 -6.84 1.55 -3.51
N ASP A 102 -7.80 2.39 -3.88
CA ASP A 102 -8.71 2.14 -5.01
C ASP A 102 -7.96 2.00 -6.34
N LEU A 103 -7.01 2.90 -6.62
CA LEU A 103 -6.19 2.80 -7.83
C LEU A 103 -5.38 1.51 -7.86
N ALA A 104 -4.76 1.12 -6.75
CA ALA A 104 -4.01 -0.12 -6.64
C ALA A 104 -4.91 -1.33 -6.95
N VAL A 105 -6.05 -1.44 -6.27
CA VAL A 105 -7.00 -2.55 -6.48
C VAL A 105 -7.45 -2.63 -7.94
N ARG A 106 -7.95 -1.53 -8.52
CA ARG A 106 -8.39 -1.50 -9.92
C ARG A 106 -7.28 -1.94 -10.87
N SER A 107 -6.08 -1.42 -10.69
CA SER A 107 -4.94 -1.72 -11.57
C SER A 107 -4.54 -3.20 -11.52
N TYR A 108 -4.52 -3.82 -10.34
CA TYR A 108 -4.22 -5.24 -10.23
C TYR A 108 -5.35 -6.14 -10.76
N VAL A 109 -6.61 -5.74 -10.58
CA VAL A 109 -7.76 -6.44 -11.15
C VAL A 109 -7.74 -6.38 -12.68
N GLU A 110 -7.50 -5.21 -13.26
CA GLU A 110 -7.36 -5.01 -14.71
C GLU A 110 -6.18 -5.82 -15.28
N ALA A 111 -5.10 -5.94 -14.52
CA ALA A 111 -3.93 -6.74 -14.90
C ALA A 111 -4.18 -8.26 -14.78
N GLY A 112 -5.26 -8.71 -14.12
CA GLY A 112 -5.69 -10.10 -14.09
C GLY A 112 -5.71 -10.81 -12.74
N ILE A 113 -5.58 -10.11 -11.60
CA ILE A 113 -5.80 -10.71 -10.27
C ILE A 113 -7.31 -10.77 -9.99
N PRO A 114 -7.86 -11.94 -9.64
CA PRO A 114 -9.24 -12.03 -9.15
C PRO A 114 -9.44 -11.22 -7.86
N ARG A 115 -10.54 -10.46 -7.78
CA ARG A 115 -10.85 -9.63 -6.59
C ARG A 115 -10.79 -10.43 -5.29
N SER A 116 -11.37 -11.62 -5.28
CA SER A 116 -11.41 -12.52 -4.10
C SER A 116 -10.04 -12.98 -3.60
N LYS A 117 -8.96 -12.72 -4.32
CA LYS A 117 -7.58 -13.00 -3.90
C LYS A 117 -6.84 -11.78 -3.37
N ILE A 118 -7.42 -10.59 -3.51
CA ILE A 118 -6.78 -9.33 -3.11
C ILE A 118 -7.07 -9.03 -1.64
N MET A 119 -6.01 -8.68 -0.91
CA MET A 119 -6.08 -8.08 0.42
C MET A 119 -5.45 -6.69 0.36
N ILE A 120 -6.14 -5.68 0.87
CA ILE A 120 -5.61 -4.33 1.00
C ILE A 120 -4.85 -4.16 2.32
N GLY A 121 -3.73 -3.45 2.26
CA GLY A 121 -2.90 -3.17 3.43
C GLY A 121 -3.45 -2.01 4.25
N ALA A 122 -3.40 -2.15 5.58
CA ALA A 122 -3.67 -1.09 6.55
C ALA A 122 -2.38 -0.68 7.25
N ALA A 123 -2.14 0.62 7.37
CA ALA A 123 -0.90 1.15 7.95
C ALA A 123 -1.05 1.35 9.46
N PHE A 124 -0.36 0.52 10.26
CA PHE A 124 -0.29 0.71 11.71
C PHE A 124 0.84 1.68 12.13
N TYR A 125 1.13 2.67 11.27
CA TYR A 125 2.14 3.70 11.47
C TYR A 125 1.74 4.98 10.72
N GLY A 126 2.39 6.09 11.09
CA GLY A 126 2.26 7.35 10.37
C GLY A 126 3.57 7.82 9.78
N ARG A 127 3.47 8.66 8.76
CA ARG A 127 4.56 9.38 8.11
C ARG A 127 4.45 10.86 8.38
N SER A 128 5.58 11.57 8.51
CA SER A 128 5.58 13.02 8.64
C SER A 128 6.32 13.71 7.51
N PHE A 129 5.91 14.97 7.27
CA PHE A 129 6.55 15.88 6.33
C PHE A 129 6.80 17.22 7.03
N THR A 130 7.91 17.88 6.73
CA THR A 130 8.14 19.25 7.15
C THR A 130 7.56 20.19 6.11
N LEU A 131 6.62 21.04 6.51
CA LEU A 131 6.00 22.02 5.63
C LEU A 131 7.01 23.14 5.30
N LYS A 132 7.04 23.59 4.05
CA LYS A 132 7.89 24.72 3.64
C LYS A 132 7.42 26.05 4.19
N GLN A 133 6.11 26.16 4.47
CA GLN A 133 5.48 27.31 5.10
C GLN A 133 4.48 26.82 6.15
N SER A 134 4.41 27.51 7.27
CA SER A 134 3.45 27.18 8.31
C SER A 134 2.02 27.42 7.82
N THR A 135 1.13 26.44 8.06
CA THR A 135 -0.28 26.51 7.66
C THR A 135 -1.16 25.62 8.54
N SER A 136 -2.40 26.03 8.72
CA SER A 136 -3.46 25.21 9.33
C SER A 136 -4.16 24.27 8.34
N GLN A 137 -3.88 24.42 7.03
CA GLN A 137 -4.42 23.58 5.95
C GLN A 137 -3.26 22.91 5.21
N PRO A 138 -2.61 21.90 5.82
CA PRO A 138 -1.34 21.36 5.32
C PRO A 138 -1.48 20.41 4.15
N VAL A 139 -2.65 19.81 3.93
CA VAL A 139 -2.87 18.81 2.88
C VAL A 139 -2.58 19.45 1.52
N TRP A 140 -1.73 18.80 0.71
CA TRP A 140 -1.21 19.24 -0.59
C TRP A 140 -0.31 20.49 -0.55
N SER A 141 0.08 20.94 0.63
CA SER A 141 1.05 22.05 0.76
C SER A 141 2.46 21.58 0.38
N PRO A 142 3.31 22.48 -0.16
CA PRO A 142 4.72 22.17 -0.40
C PRO A 142 5.44 21.74 0.88
N ALA A 143 6.13 20.62 0.80
CA ALA A 143 6.82 20.02 1.93
C ALA A 143 8.22 19.53 1.55
N THR A 144 9.03 19.18 2.52
CA THR A 144 10.32 18.53 2.33
C THR A 144 10.32 17.16 2.99
N GLY A 145 10.98 16.21 2.30
CA GLY A 145 11.29 14.88 2.80
C GLY A 145 10.06 14.06 3.26
N THR A 146 10.31 12.80 3.46
CA THR A 146 9.51 11.95 4.34
C THR A 146 10.25 11.96 5.68
N GLY A 147 9.79 12.74 6.67
CA GLY A 147 10.48 12.91 7.94
C GLY A 147 10.53 11.62 8.79
N LYS A 148 9.79 11.60 9.88
CA LYS A 148 9.78 10.43 10.79
C LYS A 148 8.69 9.45 10.38
N SER A 149 8.98 8.17 10.60
CA SER A 149 7.96 7.13 10.68
C SER A 149 7.76 6.77 12.14
N LEU A 150 6.51 6.76 12.62
CA LEU A 150 6.16 6.36 13.98
C LEU A 150 5.08 5.30 13.94
N SER A 151 5.23 4.23 14.73
CA SER A 151 4.14 3.29 14.98
C SER A 151 2.93 4.02 15.56
N TYR A 152 1.73 3.52 15.31
CA TYR A 152 0.48 4.20 15.71
C TYR A 152 0.39 4.45 17.22
N ASP A 153 0.88 3.55 18.05
CA ASP A 153 0.94 3.70 19.51
C ASP A 153 1.76 4.92 19.93
N ARG A 154 2.93 5.15 19.29
CA ARG A 154 3.79 6.31 19.53
C ARG A 154 3.21 7.59 18.91
N LEU A 155 2.57 7.47 17.78
CA LEU A 155 1.93 8.60 17.11
C LEU A 155 0.82 9.23 17.96
N LYS A 156 0.09 8.44 18.77
CA LYS A 156 -0.95 8.95 19.69
C LYS A 156 -0.47 10.08 20.60
N ALA A 157 0.77 10.05 21.04
CA ALA A 157 1.34 11.12 21.85
C ALA A 157 1.54 12.42 21.06
N VAL A 158 1.83 12.32 19.75
CA VAL A 158 1.91 13.49 18.85
C VAL A 158 0.51 14.04 18.59
N LEU A 159 -0.46 13.16 18.30
CA LEU A 159 -1.84 13.53 17.99
C LEU A 159 -2.53 14.26 19.15
N ALA A 160 -2.19 13.93 20.40
CA ALA A 160 -2.74 14.59 21.59
C ALA A 160 -2.41 16.10 21.67
N ASN A 161 -1.36 16.56 20.96
CA ASN A 161 -0.88 17.93 20.98
C ASN A 161 -0.92 18.60 19.60
N ALA A 162 -1.52 17.96 18.60
CA ALA A 162 -1.63 18.46 17.24
C ALA A 162 -3.08 18.76 16.86
N GLN A 163 -3.26 19.65 15.90
CA GLN A 163 -4.54 19.81 15.23
C GLN A 163 -4.78 18.63 14.31
N THR A 164 -5.85 17.89 14.53
CA THR A 164 -6.26 16.75 13.67
C THR A 164 -7.34 17.17 12.68
N GLY A 165 -7.34 16.55 11.50
CA GLY A 165 -8.37 16.72 10.49
C GLY A 165 -8.60 15.42 9.69
N PHE A 166 -9.63 15.43 8.87
CA PHE A 166 -9.97 14.31 8.00
C PHE A 166 -10.22 14.84 6.58
N ASP A 167 -9.55 14.22 5.60
CA ASP A 167 -9.77 14.52 4.19
C ASP A 167 -10.91 13.61 3.69
N GLU A 168 -12.08 14.20 3.48
CA GLU A 168 -13.29 13.50 3.08
C GLU A 168 -13.18 12.88 1.68
N GLN A 169 -12.40 13.50 0.78
CA GLN A 169 -12.18 12.97 -0.56
C GLN A 169 -11.26 11.73 -0.52
N ALA A 170 -10.14 11.83 0.17
CA ALA A 170 -9.16 10.76 0.29
C ALA A 170 -9.58 9.69 1.32
N LYS A 171 -10.59 9.97 2.16
CA LYS A 171 -10.97 9.15 3.33
C LYS A 171 -9.77 8.85 4.23
N ALA A 172 -8.98 9.87 4.51
CA ALA A 172 -7.72 9.76 5.24
C ALA A 172 -7.59 10.84 6.32
N PRO A 173 -7.18 10.46 7.56
CA PRO A 173 -6.90 11.41 8.63
C PRO A 173 -5.53 12.05 8.43
N TYR A 174 -5.37 13.23 9.01
CA TYR A 174 -4.10 13.93 9.12
C TYR A 174 -3.99 14.69 10.44
N ALA A 175 -2.76 15.09 10.79
CA ALA A 175 -2.52 15.98 11.90
C ALA A 175 -1.42 17.00 11.55
N THR A 176 -1.45 18.17 12.21
CA THR A 176 -0.43 19.20 12.05
C THR A 176 -0.22 20.00 13.32
N ASP A 177 1.01 20.46 13.52
CA ASP A 177 1.37 21.51 14.48
C ASP A 177 1.60 22.87 13.78
N GLY A 178 1.22 22.98 12.50
CA GLY A 178 1.45 24.13 11.64
C GLY A 178 2.78 24.08 10.88
N THR A 179 3.74 23.27 11.27
CA THR A 179 5.07 23.10 10.63
C THR A 179 5.33 21.69 10.16
N THR A 180 4.70 20.72 10.80
CA THR A 180 4.78 19.29 10.48
C THR A 180 3.40 18.80 10.09
N PHE A 181 3.34 18.04 9.00
CA PHE A 181 2.17 17.28 8.58
C PHE A 181 2.37 15.81 8.89
N TRP A 182 1.39 15.18 9.51
CA TRP A 182 1.33 13.75 9.75
C TRP A 182 0.18 13.14 8.96
N THR A 183 0.44 12.00 8.32
CA THR A 183 -0.54 11.17 7.64
C THR A 183 -0.49 9.76 8.21
N TYR A 184 -1.64 9.13 8.41
CA TYR A 184 -1.76 7.85 9.11
C TYR A 184 -3.12 7.20 8.80
N ASP A 185 -3.34 5.98 9.30
CA ASP A 185 -4.67 5.38 9.43
C ASP A 185 -5.18 5.51 10.87
N ASP A 186 -6.48 5.70 11.00
CA ASP A 186 -7.22 5.68 12.26
C ASP A 186 -8.43 4.75 12.18
N PRO A 187 -9.21 4.55 13.27
CA PRO A 187 -10.40 3.71 13.21
C PRO A 187 -11.42 4.13 12.15
N VAL A 188 -11.51 5.41 11.80
CA VAL A 188 -12.46 5.93 10.80
C VAL A 188 -11.99 5.53 9.39
N SER A 189 -10.73 5.79 9.05
CA SER A 189 -10.18 5.42 7.74
C SER A 189 -10.16 3.90 7.55
N ILE A 190 -9.84 3.13 8.59
CA ILE A 190 -9.90 1.66 8.56
C ILE A 190 -11.33 1.16 8.34
N HIS A 191 -12.34 1.80 8.96
CA HIS A 191 -13.74 1.47 8.70
C HIS A 191 -14.10 1.68 7.22
N HIS A 192 -13.70 2.82 6.62
CA HIS A 192 -13.90 3.08 5.20
C HIS A 192 -13.20 2.04 4.31
N LYS A 193 -11.98 1.65 4.64
CA LYS A 193 -11.24 0.60 3.91
C LYS A 193 -11.93 -0.77 4.03
N GLY A 194 -12.45 -1.11 5.20
CA GLY A 194 -13.22 -2.33 5.42
C GLY A 194 -14.51 -2.37 4.61
N ALA A 195 -15.28 -1.27 4.60
CA ALA A 195 -16.47 -1.13 3.78
C ALA A 195 -16.13 -1.26 2.29
N TYR A 196 -15.09 -0.56 1.83
CA TYR A 196 -14.60 -0.66 0.45
C TYR A 196 -14.26 -2.10 0.06
N ALA A 197 -13.56 -2.85 0.92
CA ALA A 197 -13.21 -4.24 0.66
C ALA A 197 -14.45 -5.11 0.48
N LEU A 198 -15.46 -4.97 1.35
CA LEU A 198 -16.71 -5.71 1.25
C LEU A 198 -17.51 -5.36 -0.02
N GLU A 199 -17.64 -4.06 -0.34
CA GLU A 199 -18.36 -3.58 -1.51
C GLU A 199 -17.71 -4.00 -2.83
N ASN A 200 -16.38 -4.18 -2.84
CA ASN A 200 -15.62 -4.57 -4.02
C ASN A 200 -15.34 -6.08 -4.11
N GLY A 201 -15.79 -6.89 -3.14
CA GLY A 201 -15.61 -8.34 -3.14
C GLY A 201 -14.15 -8.78 -3.00
N LEU A 202 -13.39 -8.04 -2.17
CA LEU A 202 -11.99 -8.36 -1.85
C LEU A 202 -11.90 -9.40 -0.74
#